data_f247c8a71c8ad176dd5f694331aabbbd
#
_entry.id   f247c8a71c8ad176dd5f694331aabbbd
#
_cell.length_a   1.000
_cell.length_b   1.000
_cell.length_c   1.000
_cell.angle_alpha   90.00
_cell.angle_beta   90.00
_cell.angle_gamma   90.00
#
_symmetry.space_group_name_H-M   'P 1'
#
loop_
_entity.id
_entity.type
_entity.pdbx_description
1 polymer ?
#
loop_
_entity_poly.entity_id
_entity_poly.type
_entity_poly.pdbx_seq_one_letter_code
_entity_poly.pdbx_strand_id
1 'polypeptide(L)'
;MDKDDEFIDSLYDDADKQLNETYKKKKESRDELLKAIAMILLTYTIVDNVLSLSKKDYNKEYSLLGALIVKLSKGNIKQEINNTTNILRNTVKNTYKHYSYNHNLKDVEKIINDNFKGKHFSDRVWENEQEVAKKLTKQCQDFLRGKINVNQIEKEIKNTYNSSAYNAKRLVETEVSRCHSAAFDRFCKETGVKKVKYNAILDGATCSDCRIYHNKVYDLKNKPEIPRHPMCRCFYEIAE
;
A
#
# COMPACT_ATOMS: atom_id res chain seq x y z
N MET A 1 -1.11 2.18 -28.96
CA MET A 1 -0.61 2.58 -27.64
C MET A 1 0.82 3.02 -27.84
N ASP A 2 1.23 4.13 -27.31
CA ASP A 2 2.61 4.62 -27.39
C ASP A 2 3.52 3.70 -26.55
N LYS A 3 4.83 3.63 -26.90
CA LYS A 3 5.81 2.80 -26.17
C LYS A 3 5.90 3.20 -24.70
N ASP A 4 5.70 4.48 -24.39
CA ASP A 4 5.72 4.97 -23.02
C ASP A 4 4.46 4.55 -22.25
N ASP A 5 3.28 4.55 -22.89
CA ASP A 5 2.05 4.02 -22.29
C ASP A 5 2.20 2.54 -21.89
N GLU A 6 2.70 1.70 -22.82
CA GLU A 6 2.93 0.26 -22.56
C GLU A 6 3.95 0.04 -21.45
N PHE A 7 4.98 0.84 -21.40
CA PHE A 7 5.98 0.78 -20.36
C PHE A 7 5.39 1.16 -18.99
N ILE A 8 4.61 2.24 -18.92
CA ILE A 8 3.95 2.68 -17.69
C ILE A 8 3.01 1.60 -17.16
N ASP A 9 2.15 1.04 -18.02
CA ASP A 9 1.26 -0.06 -17.62
C ASP A 9 2.06 -1.26 -17.09
N SER A 10 3.19 -1.60 -17.71
CA SER A 10 4.05 -2.69 -17.26
C SER A 10 4.60 -2.48 -15.84
N LEU A 11 4.89 -1.23 -15.43
CA LEU A 11 5.34 -0.93 -14.07
C LEU A 11 4.27 -1.23 -13.01
N TYR A 12 3.01 -0.90 -13.31
CA TYR A 12 1.89 -1.18 -12.40
C TYR A 12 1.53 -2.66 -12.38
N ASP A 13 1.57 -3.34 -13.52
CA ASP A 13 1.36 -4.79 -13.60
C ASP A 13 2.42 -5.57 -12.80
N ASP A 14 3.67 -5.16 -12.89
CA ASP A 14 4.77 -5.75 -12.11
C ASP A 14 4.62 -5.47 -10.61
N ALA A 15 4.17 -4.27 -10.25
CA ALA A 15 3.88 -3.92 -8.86
C ALA A 15 2.71 -4.75 -8.30
N ASP A 16 1.63 -4.92 -9.06
CA ASP A 16 0.46 -5.73 -8.66
C ASP A 16 0.84 -7.21 -8.49
N LYS A 17 1.66 -7.77 -9.38
CA LYS A 17 2.17 -9.15 -9.23
C LYS A 17 2.97 -9.31 -7.93
N GLN A 18 3.85 -8.36 -7.61
CA GLN A 18 4.66 -8.40 -6.41
C GLN A 18 3.84 -8.16 -5.13
N LEU A 19 2.76 -7.36 -5.19
CA LEU A 19 1.84 -7.14 -4.07
C LEU A 19 1.14 -8.41 -3.58
N ASN A 20 1.07 -9.46 -4.40
CA ASN A 20 0.50 -10.75 -4.00
C ASN A 20 1.17 -11.33 -2.73
N GLU A 21 2.47 -11.10 -2.53
CA GLU A 21 3.16 -11.54 -1.31
C GLU A 21 2.66 -10.78 -0.06
N THR A 22 2.36 -9.48 -0.20
CA THR A 22 1.75 -8.69 0.87
C THR A 22 0.33 -9.18 1.16
N TYR A 23 -0.46 -9.44 0.13
CA TYR A 23 -1.83 -9.95 0.28
C TYR A 23 -1.85 -11.34 0.94
N LYS A 24 -0.95 -12.22 0.53
CA LYS A 24 -0.79 -13.55 1.14
C LYS A 24 -0.48 -13.43 2.63
N LYS A 25 0.46 -12.57 3.00
CA LYS A 25 0.82 -12.34 4.41
C LYS A 25 -0.36 -11.80 5.23
N LYS A 26 -1.11 -10.83 4.70
CA LYS A 26 -2.31 -10.29 5.36
C LYS A 26 -3.40 -11.36 5.50
N LYS A 27 -3.58 -12.21 4.49
CA LYS A 27 -4.51 -13.35 4.54
C LYS A 27 -4.10 -14.36 5.62
N GLU A 28 -2.83 -14.74 5.69
CA GLU A 28 -2.30 -15.62 6.74
C GLU A 28 -2.55 -15.04 8.14
N SER A 29 -2.27 -13.74 8.32
CA SER A 29 -2.51 -13.04 9.59
C SER A 29 -3.99 -13.00 9.97
N ARG A 30 -4.88 -12.78 9.00
CA ARG A 30 -6.34 -12.88 9.18
C ARG A 30 -6.75 -14.26 9.65
N ASP A 31 -6.28 -15.29 8.96
CA ASP A 31 -6.66 -16.66 9.21
C ASP A 31 -6.11 -17.17 10.58
N GLU A 32 -4.91 -16.71 10.99
CA GLU A 32 -4.35 -16.98 12.32
C GLU A 32 -5.21 -16.33 13.44
N LEU A 33 -5.66 -15.09 13.24
CA LEU A 33 -6.54 -14.41 14.19
C LEU A 33 -7.92 -15.08 14.25
N LEU A 34 -8.53 -15.45 13.12
CA LEU A 34 -9.81 -16.15 13.07
C LEU A 34 -9.73 -17.53 13.71
N LYS A 35 -8.60 -18.24 13.56
CA LYS A 35 -8.34 -19.50 14.25
C LYS A 35 -8.32 -19.31 15.77
N ALA A 36 -7.69 -18.26 16.28
CA ALA A 36 -7.70 -17.96 17.71
C ALA A 36 -9.14 -17.67 18.22
N ILE A 37 -9.94 -16.91 17.47
CA ILE A 37 -11.35 -16.68 17.77
C ILE A 37 -12.14 -18.00 17.79
N ALA A 38 -11.94 -18.88 16.80
CA ALA A 38 -12.60 -20.19 16.76
C ALA A 38 -12.25 -21.05 17.98
N MET A 39 -11.01 -21.04 18.45
CA MET A 39 -10.60 -21.75 19.67
C MET A 39 -11.31 -21.21 20.92
N ILE A 40 -11.52 -19.90 21.03
CA ILE A 40 -12.31 -19.28 22.11
C ILE A 40 -13.76 -19.79 22.06
N LEU A 41 -14.37 -19.82 20.86
CA LEU A 41 -15.74 -20.31 20.68
C LEU A 41 -15.92 -21.80 21.02
N LEU A 42 -14.89 -22.62 20.84
CA LEU A 42 -14.88 -24.02 21.24
C LEU A 42 -14.66 -24.23 22.76
N THR A 43 -14.10 -23.23 23.43
CA THR A 43 -13.69 -23.34 24.83
C THR A 43 -14.75 -22.81 25.80
N TYR A 44 -15.50 -21.78 25.39
CA TYR A 44 -16.39 -21.05 26.28
C TYR A 44 -17.85 -21.13 25.86
N THR A 45 -18.75 -20.88 26.82
CA THR A 45 -20.18 -20.95 26.59
C THR A 45 -20.67 -19.76 25.76
N ILE A 46 -21.54 -20.05 24.80
CA ILE A 46 -22.26 -19.09 23.98
C ILE A 46 -23.73 -19.05 24.46
N VAL A 47 -24.21 -17.86 24.80
CA VAL A 47 -25.60 -17.61 25.18
C VAL A 47 -26.15 -16.56 24.22
N ASP A 48 -27.30 -16.81 23.62
CA ASP A 48 -27.98 -15.90 22.68
C ASP A 48 -27.03 -15.38 21.55
N ASN A 49 -26.22 -16.27 21.01
CA ASN A 49 -25.20 -15.99 19.97
C ASN A 49 -24.07 -15.05 20.42
N VAL A 50 -23.91 -14.77 21.69
CA VAL A 50 -22.81 -13.98 22.24
C VAL A 50 -22.00 -14.78 23.25
N LEU A 51 -20.72 -14.42 23.36
CA LEU A 51 -19.80 -15.07 24.28
C LEU A 51 -20.08 -14.66 25.71
N SER A 52 -20.13 -15.63 26.62
CA SER A 52 -20.30 -15.40 28.07
C SER A 52 -19.01 -15.80 28.81
N LEU A 53 -18.27 -14.82 29.32
CA LEU A 53 -16.98 -15.03 29.99
C LEU A 53 -17.01 -14.54 31.43
N SER A 54 -16.32 -15.28 32.32
CA SER A 54 -15.94 -14.77 33.62
C SER A 54 -14.92 -13.61 33.46
N LYS A 55 -14.80 -12.73 34.45
CA LYS A 55 -13.80 -11.65 34.46
C LYS A 55 -12.38 -12.20 34.30
N LYS A 56 -12.09 -13.35 34.89
CA LYS A 56 -10.78 -14.02 34.80
C LYS A 56 -10.49 -14.47 33.38
N ASP A 57 -11.46 -15.13 32.75
CA ASP A 57 -11.33 -15.65 31.36
C ASP A 57 -11.26 -14.51 30.36
N TYR A 58 -12.09 -13.48 30.54
CA TYR A 58 -12.00 -12.25 29.73
C TYR A 58 -10.58 -11.67 29.76
N ASN A 59 -9.98 -11.46 30.93
CA ASN A 59 -8.64 -10.88 31.03
C ASN A 59 -7.57 -11.77 30.36
N LYS A 60 -7.70 -13.10 30.53
CA LYS A 60 -6.81 -14.07 29.89
C LYS A 60 -6.87 -13.96 28.38
N GLU A 61 -8.08 -14.10 27.80
CA GLU A 61 -8.26 -14.12 26.35
C GLU A 61 -7.96 -12.75 25.71
N TYR A 62 -8.29 -11.64 26.39
CA TYR A 62 -7.94 -10.30 25.95
C TYR A 62 -6.42 -10.11 25.86
N SER A 63 -5.67 -10.60 26.84
CA SER A 63 -4.20 -10.55 26.82
C SER A 63 -3.61 -11.39 25.67
N LEU A 64 -4.13 -12.61 25.47
CA LEU A 64 -3.66 -13.52 24.41
C LEU A 64 -3.94 -12.95 23.01
N LEU A 65 -5.16 -12.48 22.76
CA LEU A 65 -5.52 -11.86 21.48
C LEU A 65 -4.74 -10.57 21.24
N GLY A 66 -4.53 -9.75 22.26
CA GLY A 66 -3.72 -8.55 22.17
C GLY A 66 -2.27 -8.85 21.78
N ALA A 67 -1.65 -9.84 22.41
CA ALA A 67 -0.30 -10.29 22.07
C ALA A 67 -0.22 -10.85 20.64
N LEU A 68 -1.23 -11.60 20.22
CA LEU A 68 -1.31 -12.13 18.86
C LEU A 68 -1.41 -10.99 17.84
N ILE A 69 -2.32 -10.03 18.03
CA ILE A 69 -2.49 -8.88 17.13
C ILE A 69 -1.19 -8.10 16.99
N VAL A 70 -0.47 -7.84 18.08
CA VAL A 70 0.84 -7.16 18.04
C VAL A 70 1.87 -7.96 17.23
N LYS A 71 1.94 -9.29 17.43
CA LYS A 71 2.83 -10.18 16.66
C LYS A 71 2.51 -10.12 15.17
N LEU A 72 1.22 -10.24 14.80
CA LEU A 72 0.76 -10.23 13.41
C LEU A 72 1.05 -8.88 12.74
N SER A 73 0.75 -7.77 13.42
CA SER A 73 1.01 -6.41 12.92
C SER A 73 2.50 -6.19 12.64
N LYS A 74 3.40 -6.58 13.57
CA LYS A 74 4.85 -6.50 13.35
C LYS A 74 5.30 -7.30 12.12
N GLY A 75 4.74 -8.49 11.94
CA GLY A 75 5.01 -9.33 10.76
C GLY A 75 4.55 -8.69 9.46
N ASN A 76 3.35 -8.13 9.45
CA ASN A 76 2.78 -7.43 8.30
C ASN A 76 3.61 -6.19 7.93
N ILE A 77 3.97 -5.34 8.90
CA ILE A 77 4.83 -4.15 8.70
C ILE A 77 6.14 -4.55 8.01
N LYS A 78 6.84 -5.54 8.58
CA LYS A 78 8.13 -6.00 8.03
C LYS A 78 7.99 -6.48 6.60
N GLN A 79 6.99 -7.32 6.32
CA GLN A 79 6.77 -7.87 4.98
C GLN A 79 6.38 -6.78 3.99
N GLU A 80 5.47 -5.88 4.36
CA GLU A 80 4.99 -4.81 3.49
C GLU A 80 6.10 -3.81 3.15
N ILE A 81 6.92 -3.40 4.13
CA ILE A 81 8.07 -2.52 3.88
C ILE A 81 9.07 -3.19 2.94
N ASN A 82 9.46 -4.45 3.20
CA ASN A 82 10.42 -5.16 2.36
C ASN A 82 9.90 -5.31 0.93
N ASN A 83 8.64 -5.70 0.77
CA ASN A 83 8.02 -5.90 -0.53
C ASN A 83 7.90 -4.57 -1.30
N THR A 84 7.40 -3.53 -0.65
CA THR A 84 7.31 -2.19 -1.24
C THR A 84 8.69 -1.69 -1.67
N THR A 85 9.73 -1.82 -0.83
CA THR A 85 11.09 -1.45 -1.18
C THR A 85 11.56 -2.13 -2.47
N ASN A 86 11.30 -3.42 -2.62
CA ASN A 86 11.66 -4.17 -3.82
C ASN A 86 10.90 -3.69 -5.06
N ILE A 87 9.59 -3.45 -4.94
CA ILE A 87 8.77 -2.89 -6.01
C ILE A 87 9.33 -1.54 -6.46
N LEU A 88 9.59 -0.62 -5.55
CA LEU A 88 10.09 0.71 -5.87
C LEU A 88 11.49 0.66 -6.48
N ARG A 89 12.36 -0.23 -5.99
CA ARG A 89 13.69 -0.47 -6.58
C ARG A 89 13.59 -0.94 -8.03
N ASN A 90 12.70 -1.87 -8.30
CA ASN A 90 12.44 -2.36 -9.65
C ASN A 90 11.85 -1.26 -10.55
N THR A 91 10.92 -0.47 -10.03
CA THR A 91 10.34 0.69 -10.74
C THR A 91 11.43 1.66 -11.21
N VAL A 92 12.32 2.10 -10.31
CA VAL A 92 13.40 3.05 -10.66
C VAL A 92 14.36 2.43 -11.67
N LYS A 93 14.80 1.18 -11.45
CA LYS A 93 15.70 0.48 -12.38
C LYS A 93 15.10 0.29 -13.76
N ASN A 94 13.83 -0.12 -13.84
CA ASN A 94 13.14 -0.32 -15.12
C ASN A 94 12.94 1.01 -15.84
N THR A 95 12.64 2.10 -15.11
CA THR A 95 12.58 3.45 -15.68
C THR A 95 13.91 3.86 -16.32
N TYR A 96 15.02 3.70 -15.61
CA TYR A 96 16.33 4.01 -16.17
C TYR A 96 16.70 3.13 -17.36
N LYS A 97 16.35 1.85 -17.31
CA LYS A 97 16.55 0.93 -18.43
C LYS A 97 15.74 1.33 -19.67
N HIS A 98 14.48 1.74 -19.49
CA HIS A 98 13.61 2.19 -20.57
C HIS A 98 14.22 3.36 -21.34
N TYR A 99 14.77 4.34 -20.64
CA TYR A 99 15.45 5.49 -21.23
C TYR A 99 16.93 5.26 -21.55
N SER A 100 17.43 4.02 -21.49
CA SER A 100 18.83 3.65 -21.73
C SER A 100 19.82 4.49 -20.91
N TYR A 101 19.42 4.86 -19.69
CA TYR A 101 20.19 5.74 -18.83
C TYR A 101 21.05 4.93 -17.83
N ASN A 102 22.35 5.22 -17.83
CA ASN A 102 23.30 4.60 -16.89
C ASN A 102 23.13 5.20 -15.48
N HIS A 103 23.00 4.32 -14.49
CA HIS A 103 22.80 4.69 -13.11
C HIS A 103 23.59 3.76 -12.16
N ASN A 104 23.82 4.22 -10.94
CA ASN A 104 24.39 3.41 -9.87
C ASN A 104 23.34 3.12 -8.79
N LEU A 105 23.64 2.16 -7.89
CA LEU A 105 22.72 1.79 -6.81
C LEU A 105 22.41 2.94 -5.85
N LYS A 106 23.35 3.86 -5.62
CA LYS A 106 23.13 5.02 -4.74
C LYS A 106 22.03 5.94 -5.28
N ASP A 107 21.96 6.08 -6.58
CA ASP A 107 20.93 6.89 -7.26
C ASP A 107 19.54 6.28 -7.09
N VAL A 108 19.44 4.95 -7.22
CA VAL A 108 18.20 4.23 -7.00
C VAL A 108 17.73 4.38 -5.55
N GLU A 109 18.62 4.11 -4.59
CA GLU A 109 18.30 4.19 -3.17
C GLU A 109 17.94 5.63 -2.74
N LYS A 110 18.56 6.66 -3.32
CA LYS A 110 18.22 8.06 -3.05
C LYS A 110 16.76 8.35 -3.41
N ILE A 111 16.30 7.92 -4.59
CA ILE A 111 14.91 8.13 -5.01
C ILE A 111 13.94 7.38 -4.09
N ILE A 112 14.25 6.13 -3.73
CA ILE A 112 13.36 5.32 -2.89
C ILE A 112 13.22 5.94 -1.49
N ASN A 113 14.33 6.46 -0.94
CA ASN A 113 14.37 7.01 0.41
C ASN A 113 13.92 8.47 0.50
N ASP A 114 13.54 9.09 -0.61
CA ASP A 114 12.97 10.43 -0.58
C ASP A 114 11.58 10.43 0.05
N ASN A 115 11.31 11.49 0.83
CA ASN A 115 10.00 11.72 1.40
C ASN A 115 9.02 12.26 0.35
N PHE A 116 7.81 11.75 0.36
CA PHE A 116 6.72 12.29 -0.42
C PHE A 116 5.69 12.97 0.49
N LYS A 117 5.42 14.25 0.24
CA LYS A 117 4.51 15.05 1.09
C LYS A 117 4.86 14.94 2.57
N GLY A 118 6.14 15.08 2.87
CA GLY A 118 6.68 15.14 4.24
C GLY A 118 6.83 13.80 4.98
N LYS A 119 6.53 12.66 4.35
CA LYS A 119 6.66 11.34 4.98
C LYS A 119 7.28 10.32 4.04
N HIS A 120 8.11 9.45 4.60
CA HIS A 120 8.61 8.26 3.92
C HIS A 120 7.50 7.20 3.79
N PHE A 121 7.55 6.33 2.77
CA PHE A 121 6.54 5.29 2.57
C PHE A 121 6.45 4.30 3.74
N SER A 122 7.58 3.98 4.37
CA SER A 122 7.61 3.07 5.53
C SER A 122 6.85 3.60 6.74
N ASP A 123 6.86 4.92 6.95
CA ASP A 123 6.08 5.54 8.03
C ASP A 123 4.58 5.40 7.77
N ARG A 124 4.18 5.50 6.49
CA ARG A 124 2.78 5.29 6.07
C ARG A 124 2.35 3.83 6.25
N VAL A 125 3.23 2.86 5.93
CA VAL A 125 2.98 1.43 6.21
C VAL A 125 2.77 1.23 7.70
N TRP A 126 3.67 1.79 8.51
CA TRP A 126 3.61 1.67 9.96
C TRP A 126 2.32 2.26 10.53
N GLU A 127 1.94 3.47 10.12
CA GLU A 127 0.69 4.13 10.55
C GLU A 127 -0.55 3.33 10.15
N ASN A 128 -0.62 2.85 8.90
CA ASN A 128 -1.73 2.03 8.42
C ASN A 128 -1.90 0.75 9.25
N GLU A 129 -0.82 0.03 9.54
CA GLU A 129 -0.87 -1.20 10.31
C GLU A 129 -1.17 -0.95 11.80
N GLN A 130 -0.77 0.20 12.37
CA GLN A 130 -1.17 0.60 13.71
C GLN A 130 -2.70 0.81 13.80
N GLU A 131 -3.30 1.48 12.82
CA GLU A 131 -4.75 1.64 12.77
C GLU A 131 -5.48 0.30 12.60
N VAL A 132 -4.95 -0.62 11.80
CA VAL A 132 -5.46 -2.00 11.69
C VAL A 132 -5.41 -2.69 13.04
N ALA A 133 -4.27 -2.65 13.73
CA ALA A 133 -4.10 -3.28 15.04
C ALA A 133 -5.07 -2.71 16.10
N LYS A 134 -5.23 -1.38 16.15
CA LYS A 134 -6.21 -0.72 17.05
C LYS A 134 -7.63 -1.20 16.78
N LYS A 135 -8.03 -1.25 15.50
CA LYS A 135 -9.36 -1.69 15.09
C LYS A 135 -9.61 -3.14 15.45
N LEU A 136 -8.67 -4.05 15.16
CA LEU A 136 -8.75 -5.45 15.53
C LEU A 136 -8.82 -5.65 17.05
N THR A 137 -8.03 -4.92 17.81
CA THR A 137 -8.06 -4.97 19.29
C THR A 137 -9.44 -4.59 19.83
N LYS A 138 -10.03 -3.50 19.29
CA LYS A 138 -11.38 -3.08 19.68
C LYS A 138 -12.43 -4.14 19.31
N GLN A 139 -12.39 -4.69 18.12
CA GLN A 139 -13.31 -5.73 17.66
C GLN A 139 -13.23 -6.99 18.55
N CYS A 140 -12.01 -7.45 18.85
CA CYS A 140 -11.81 -8.57 19.78
C CYS A 140 -12.31 -8.24 21.21
N GLN A 141 -12.08 -7.02 21.68
CA GLN A 141 -12.60 -6.58 22.98
C GLN A 141 -14.13 -6.60 23.03
N ASP A 142 -14.79 -6.07 21.99
CA ASP A 142 -16.25 -6.02 21.92
C ASP A 142 -16.84 -7.45 21.78
N PHE A 143 -16.17 -8.34 21.07
CA PHE A 143 -16.51 -9.77 21.00
C PHE A 143 -16.40 -10.47 22.37
N LEU A 144 -15.28 -10.32 23.07
CA LEU A 144 -15.08 -10.93 24.39
C LEU A 144 -16.05 -10.40 25.45
N ARG A 145 -16.59 -9.20 25.27
CA ARG A 145 -17.62 -8.59 26.12
C ARG A 145 -19.06 -8.95 25.74
N GLY A 146 -19.25 -9.78 24.73
CA GLY A 146 -20.58 -10.13 24.22
C GLY A 146 -21.33 -8.97 23.56
N LYS A 147 -20.65 -7.91 23.12
CA LYS A 147 -21.29 -6.77 22.43
C LYS A 147 -21.53 -7.03 20.96
N ILE A 148 -20.78 -7.93 20.36
CA ILE A 148 -20.95 -8.40 19.00
C ILE A 148 -21.04 -9.93 19.00
N ASN A 149 -21.84 -10.47 18.08
CA ASN A 149 -22.05 -11.91 18.01
C ASN A 149 -20.96 -12.62 17.19
N VAL A 150 -21.01 -13.94 17.19
CA VAL A 150 -20.03 -14.82 16.52
C VAL A 150 -19.92 -14.54 15.01
N ASN A 151 -21.03 -14.30 14.33
CA ASN A 151 -21.01 -14.02 12.88
C ASN A 151 -20.45 -12.62 12.57
N GLN A 152 -20.71 -11.66 13.44
CA GLN A 152 -20.23 -10.29 13.29
C GLN A 152 -18.72 -10.20 13.43
N ILE A 153 -18.11 -10.87 14.43
CA ILE A 153 -16.65 -10.79 14.62
C ILE A 153 -15.88 -11.30 13.40
N GLU A 154 -16.33 -12.41 12.80
CA GLU A 154 -15.70 -12.94 11.59
C GLU A 154 -15.76 -11.94 10.43
N LYS A 155 -16.95 -11.36 10.18
CA LYS A 155 -17.15 -10.36 9.13
C LYS A 155 -16.30 -9.11 9.35
N GLU A 156 -16.25 -8.60 10.58
CA GLU A 156 -15.49 -7.41 10.91
C GLU A 156 -13.98 -7.61 10.75
N ILE A 157 -13.43 -8.74 11.18
CA ILE A 157 -12.02 -9.08 10.98
C ILE A 157 -11.70 -9.17 9.48
N LYS A 158 -12.51 -9.90 8.69
CA LYS A 158 -12.34 -9.99 7.24
C LYS A 158 -12.34 -8.62 6.58
N ASN A 159 -13.29 -7.75 6.91
CA ASN A 159 -13.38 -6.39 6.36
C ASN A 159 -12.18 -5.54 6.74
N THR A 160 -11.66 -5.68 7.95
CA THR A 160 -10.47 -4.93 8.40
C THR A 160 -9.24 -5.31 7.58
N TYR A 161 -9.01 -6.59 7.34
CA TYR A 161 -7.89 -7.05 6.50
C TYR A 161 -8.07 -6.71 5.01
N ASN A 162 -9.29 -6.74 4.48
CA ASN A 162 -9.58 -6.31 3.10
C ASN A 162 -9.27 -4.81 2.92
N SER A 163 -9.67 -3.98 3.87
CA SER A 163 -9.34 -2.55 3.87
C SER A 163 -7.82 -2.32 3.98
N SER A 164 -7.12 -3.11 4.79
CA SER A 164 -5.66 -3.07 4.91
C SER A 164 -4.97 -3.43 3.59
N ALA A 165 -5.44 -4.45 2.89
CA ALA A 165 -4.91 -4.85 1.58
C ALA A 165 -5.12 -3.75 0.53
N TYR A 166 -6.28 -3.12 0.51
CA TYR A 166 -6.55 -1.97 -0.36
C TYR A 166 -5.63 -0.78 -0.08
N ASN A 167 -5.41 -0.46 1.20
CA ASN A 167 -4.50 0.62 1.59
C ASN A 167 -3.05 0.35 1.17
N ALA A 168 -2.61 -0.91 1.27
CA ALA A 168 -1.29 -1.32 0.77
C ALA A 168 -1.17 -1.11 -0.74
N LYS A 169 -2.16 -1.52 -1.53
CA LYS A 169 -2.22 -1.26 -2.98
C LYS A 169 -2.15 0.23 -3.28
N ARG A 170 -3.01 1.00 -2.63
CA ARG A 170 -3.08 2.46 -2.82
C ARG A 170 -1.75 3.15 -2.53
N LEU A 171 -1.05 2.72 -1.48
CA LEU A 171 0.28 3.23 -1.14
C LEU A 171 1.29 2.89 -2.23
N VAL A 172 1.39 1.61 -2.60
CA VAL A 172 2.36 1.13 -3.58
C VAL A 172 2.17 1.80 -4.93
N GLU A 173 0.95 1.88 -5.47
CA GLU A 173 0.70 2.55 -6.75
C GLU A 173 1.08 4.04 -6.72
N THR A 174 0.82 4.71 -5.60
CA THR A 174 1.22 6.12 -5.43
C THR A 174 2.74 6.28 -5.43
N GLU A 175 3.45 5.39 -4.73
CA GLU A 175 4.91 5.43 -4.65
C GLU A 175 5.59 4.97 -5.96
N VAL A 176 5.00 4.04 -6.71
CA VAL A 176 5.44 3.66 -8.07
C VAL A 176 5.41 4.89 -8.98
N SER A 177 4.30 5.63 -8.99
CA SER A 177 4.18 6.88 -9.74
C SER A 177 5.23 7.90 -9.34
N ARG A 178 5.44 8.10 -8.04
CA ARG A 178 6.47 9.01 -7.50
C ARG A 178 7.88 8.61 -7.95
N CYS A 179 8.24 7.35 -7.76
CA CYS A 179 9.56 6.83 -8.07
C CYS A 179 9.86 6.87 -9.58
N HIS A 180 8.89 6.52 -10.40
CA HIS A 180 8.98 6.67 -11.86
C HIS A 180 9.22 8.13 -12.24
N SER A 181 8.37 9.05 -11.76
CA SER A 181 8.48 10.48 -12.06
C SER A 181 9.85 11.06 -11.63
N ALA A 182 10.34 10.69 -10.44
CA ALA A 182 11.63 11.14 -9.93
C ALA A 182 12.82 10.59 -10.76
N ALA A 183 12.74 9.34 -11.20
CA ALA A 183 13.75 8.73 -12.06
C ALA A 183 13.77 9.38 -13.45
N PHE A 184 12.60 9.61 -14.04
CA PHE A 184 12.46 10.34 -15.29
C PHE A 184 12.99 11.77 -15.21
N ASP A 185 12.66 12.49 -14.14
CA ASP A 185 13.15 13.86 -13.92
C ASP A 185 14.65 13.92 -13.83
N ARG A 186 15.27 12.96 -13.18
CA ARG A 186 16.72 12.88 -13.10
C ARG A 186 17.33 12.62 -14.46
N PHE A 187 16.81 11.65 -15.20
CA PHE A 187 17.22 11.38 -16.57
C PHE A 187 17.13 12.65 -17.44
N CYS A 188 15.98 13.33 -17.44
CA CYS A 188 15.78 14.55 -18.22
C CYS A 188 16.78 15.66 -17.86
N LYS A 189 17.07 15.87 -16.56
CA LYS A 189 18.02 16.89 -16.08
C LYS A 189 19.45 16.59 -16.57
N GLU A 190 19.87 15.34 -16.52
CA GLU A 190 21.25 14.96 -16.86
C GLU A 190 21.46 14.84 -18.37
N THR A 191 20.42 14.59 -19.16
CA THR A 191 20.47 14.56 -20.64
C THR A 191 20.12 15.88 -21.31
N GLY A 192 19.79 16.92 -20.52
CA GLY A 192 19.53 18.26 -21.04
C GLY A 192 18.15 18.45 -21.67
N VAL A 193 17.19 17.55 -21.43
CA VAL A 193 15.79 17.70 -21.83
C VAL A 193 15.20 18.94 -21.15
N LYS A 194 14.57 19.82 -21.93
CA LYS A 194 14.02 21.08 -21.44
C LYS A 194 12.51 21.09 -21.33
N LYS A 195 11.83 20.34 -22.21
CA LYS A 195 10.37 20.31 -22.28
C LYS A 195 9.84 18.90 -22.18
N VAL A 196 8.71 18.77 -21.51
CA VAL A 196 8.00 17.49 -21.28
C VAL A 196 6.51 17.65 -21.51
N LYS A 197 5.86 16.62 -22.02
CA LYS A 197 4.42 16.57 -22.23
C LYS A 197 3.77 15.74 -21.14
N TYR A 198 2.68 16.26 -20.57
CA TYR A 198 1.90 15.56 -19.54
C TYR A 198 0.93 14.58 -20.18
N ASN A 199 1.01 13.32 -19.82
CA ASN A 199 0.08 12.28 -20.23
C ASN A 199 -0.77 11.80 -19.05
N ALA A 200 -2.08 12.01 -19.15
CA ALA A 200 -3.04 11.37 -18.28
C ALA A 200 -3.52 10.08 -18.95
N ILE A 201 -3.48 8.97 -18.22
CA ILE A 201 -4.10 7.72 -18.70
C ILE A 201 -5.61 7.93 -18.67
N LEU A 202 -6.22 8.02 -19.87
CA LEU A 202 -7.64 8.31 -20.04
C LEU A 202 -8.46 7.01 -19.97
N ASP A 203 -8.55 6.44 -18.78
CA ASP A 203 -9.45 5.35 -18.45
C ASP A 203 -10.68 5.87 -17.66
N GLY A 204 -11.59 4.96 -17.29
CA GLY A 204 -12.76 5.30 -16.47
C GLY A 204 -12.45 5.81 -15.07
N ALA A 205 -11.20 5.68 -14.60
CA ALA A 205 -10.71 6.13 -13.30
C ALA A 205 -9.96 7.47 -13.36
N THR A 206 -9.75 8.05 -14.55
CA THR A 206 -9.05 9.34 -14.73
C THR A 206 -9.83 10.46 -14.08
N CYS A 207 -9.26 11.09 -13.07
CA CYS A 207 -9.90 12.21 -12.36
C CYS A 207 -9.93 13.47 -13.26
N SER A 208 -10.92 14.35 -12.99
CA SER A 208 -11.08 15.64 -13.68
C SER A 208 -9.83 16.51 -13.57
N ASP A 209 -9.17 16.48 -12.41
CA ASP A 209 -7.97 17.28 -12.13
C ASP A 209 -6.75 16.88 -12.96
N CYS A 210 -6.62 15.62 -13.34
CA CYS A 210 -5.54 15.15 -14.21
C CYS A 210 -5.85 15.39 -15.69
N ARG A 211 -7.11 15.25 -16.08
CA ARG A 211 -7.56 15.40 -17.48
C ARG A 211 -7.24 16.77 -18.08
N ILE A 212 -7.33 17.84 -17.27
CA ILE A 212 -7.05 19.22 -17.74
C ILE A 212 -5.58 19.45 -18.11
N TYR A 213 -4.66 18.58 -17.68
CA TYR A 213 -3.23 18.66 -18.00
C TYR A 213 -2.84 17.79 -19.21
N HIS A 214 -3.69 16.85 -19.65
CA HIS A 214 -3.39 15.91 -20.72
C HIS A 214 -2.97 16.63 -22.00
N ASN A 215 -1.92 16.13 -22.64
CA ASN A 215 -1.30 16.67 -23.86
C ASN A 215 -0.70 18.09 -23.73
N LYS A 216 -0.62 18.66 -22.54
CA LYS A 216 0.03 19.97 -22.35
C LYS A 216 1.54 19.81 -22.21
N VAL A 217 2.27 20.69 -22.88
CA VAL A 217 3.74 20.77 -22.81
C VAL A 217 4.14 21.79 -21.74
N TYR A 218 5.15 21.42 -20.95
CA TYR A 218 5.70 22.22 -19.85
C TYR A 218 7.22 22.29 -19.93
N ASP A 219 7.79 23.37 -19.46
CA ASP A 219 9.22 23.38 -19.14
C ASP A 219 9.48 22.42 -17.96
N LEU A 220 10.54 21.65 -18.05
CA LEU A 220 10.89 20.63 -17.02
C LEU A 220 10.93 21.21 -15.59
N LYS A 221 11.33 22.47 -15.46
CA LYS A 221 11.44 23.16 -14.15
C LYS A 221 10.11 23.60 -13.56
N ASN A 222 9.08 23.80 -14.40
CA ASN A 222 7.79 24.39 -14.03
C ASN A 222 6.60 23.46 -14.25
N LYS A 223 6.89 22.19 -14.47
CA LYS A 223 5.84 21.18 -14.68
C LYS A 223 5.08 20.86 -13.40
N PRO A 224 3.78 20.52 -13.46
CA PRO A 224 3.02 20.00 -12.34
C PRO A 224 3.66 18.76 -11.72
N GLU A 225 3.57 18.61 -10.39
CA GLU A 225 4.08 17.44 -9.70
C GLU A 225 3.24 16.19 -10.02
N ILE A 226 3.89 15.04 -10.16
CA ILE A 226 3.28 13.70 -10.26
C ILE A 226 3.90 12.83 -9.15
N PRO A 227 3.07 12.05 -8.40
CA PRO A 227 1.60 11.93 -8.46
C PRO A 227 0.86 13.12 -7.84
N ARG A 228 -0.23 13.54 -8.47
CA ARG A 228 -1.10 14.62 -7.97
C ARG A 228 -2.01 14.17 -6.81
N HIS A 229 -2.47 12.94 -6.88
CA HIS A 229 -3.34 12.30 -5.91
C HIS A 229 -2.95 10.82 -5.71
N PRO A 230 -3.45 10.13 -4.67
CA PRO A 230 -3.24 8.70 -4.54
C PRO A 230 -3.71 7.91 -5.77
N MET A 231 -2.96 6.86 -6.13
CA MET A 231 -3.22 6.02 -7.32
C MET A 231 -3.21 6.79 -8.65
N CYS A 232 -2.50 7.91 -8.73
CA CYS A 232 -2.31 8.66 -9.96
C CYS A 232 -1.35 7.89 -10.88
N ARG A 233 -1.79 7.58 -12.11
CA ARG A 233 -0.99 6.88 -13.13
C ARG A 233 -0.49 7.81 -14.24
N CYS A 234 -0.67 9.13 -14.08
CA CYS A 234 -0.17 10.10 -15.03
C CYS A 234 1.37 10.07 -15.08
N PHE A 235 1.93 10.45 -16.23
CA PHE A 235 3.37 10.47 -16.46
C PHE A 235 3.78 11.60 -17.40
N TYR A 236 5.06 11.81 -17.56
CA TYR A 236 5.64 12.72 -18.53
C TYR A 236 6.40 11.95 -19.61
N GLU A 237 6.29 12.41 -20.83
CA GLU A 237 7.15 12.04 -21.94
C GLU A 237 7.99 13.24 -22.40
N ILE A 238 9.08 13.00 -23.16
CA ILE A 238 9.90 14.07 -23.73
C ILE A 238 9.07 14.79 -24.79
N ALA A 239 9.06 16.12 -24.73
CA ALA A 239 8.55 16.98 -25.80
C ALA A 239 9.72 17.64 -26.53
N GLU A 240 9.68 17.57 -27.87
CA GLU A 240 10.63 18.25 -28.75
C GLU A 240 10.44 19.77 -28.72
#